data_78fe1293ba71b2474d88b373b311e1f2
#
_entry.id   78fe1293ba71b2474d88b373b311e1f2
#
_cell.length_a   1.000
_cell.length_b   1.000
_cell.length_c   1.000
_cell.angle_alpha   90.00
_cell.angle_beta   90.00
_cell.angle_gamma   90.00
#
_symmetry.space_group_name_H-M   'P 1'
#
loop_
_entity.id
_entity.type
_entity.pdbx_description
1 polymer ?
#
loop_
_entity_poly.entity_id
_entity_poly.type
_entity_poly.pdbx_seq_one_letter_code
_entity_poly.pdbx_strand_id
1 'polypeptide(L)'
;MKYSANSVWENKDEYDVVIVGAGHAGCEAALACARMGFQTLMFTVSVDSIALMPCNPNIGGSSKGHLVKEVDALGGEMGKVIDRTFIQSKMLNSSKGPAVHSLRAQADKANYSKTMRKVLEDQENLEIKQMEVTEILAEDGADGKKIITGVRTYSGATYRCRAVVLCTGTYLKARCIYGDVSMQTGPNGLQPANYLTDSLKELGIEMYRFKTGTPARIDKRSIDFSKMEEQKGDERIVPFSFTTDPEDIQIDQVSCWLTYTNEKTHEIIRENLDRSPLFSGMIEGTGPRYCPSIEDKVVKFADKNR
;
A
#
# COMPACT_ATOMS: atom_id res chain seq x y z
N MET A 1 -28.06 -0.71 -8.95
CA MET A 1 -28.50 -0.50 -10.35
C MET A 1 -28.36 -1.84 -11.04
N LYS A 2 -29.47 -2.43 -11.54
CA LYS A 2 -29.36 -3.62 -12.39
C LYS A 2 -29.10 -3.11 -13.81
N TYR A 3 -27.95 -3.45 -14.36
CA TYR A 3 -27.63 -3.16 -15.75
C TYR A 3 -28.58 -3.98 -16.63
N SER A 4 -29.14 -3.36 -17.69
CA SER A 4 -29.92 -4.10 -18.67
C SER A 4 -28.99 -5.03 -19.46
N ALA A 5 -29.39 -6.25 -19.67
CA ALA A 5 -28.61 -7.30 -20.35
C ALA A 5 -28.15 -6.97 -21.80
N ASN A 6 -28.53 -5.82 -22.33
CA ASN A 6 -28.32 -5.47 -23.75
C ASN A 6 -27.14 -4.53 -24.01
N SER A 7 -26.25 -4.24 -23.02
CA SER A 7 -25.11 -3.35 -23.23
C SER A 7 -23.79 -3.91 -22.69
N VAL A 8 -23.58 -5.22 -22.80
CA VAL A 8 -22.30 -5.82 -22.44
C VAL A 8 -21.32 -5.63 -23.61
N TRP A 9 -20.34 -4.75 -23.42
CA TRP A 9 -19.21 -4.63 -24.32
C TRP A 9 -18.21 -5.74 -23.98
N GLU A 10 -18.05 -6.72 -24.88
CA GLU A 10 -16.98 -7.71 -24.77
C GLU A 10 -15.73 -7.16 -25.43
N ASN A 11 -14.64 -7.04 -24.67
CA ASN A 11 -13.32 -6.90 -25.27
C ASN A 11 -12.95 -8.26 -25.89
N LYS A 12 -12.52 -8.26 -27.15
CA LYS A 12 -12.13 -9.49 -27.85
C LYS A 12 -10.75 -10.00 -27.45
N ASP A 13 -9.98 -9.17 -26.75
CA ASP A 13 -8.65 -9.54 -26.27
C ASP A 13 -8.77 -10.49 -25.07
N GLU A 14 -8.04 -11.58 -25.12
CA GLU A 14 -7.94 -12.55 -24.05
C GLU A 14 -6.62 -12.31 -23.31
N TYR A 15 -6.70 -12.13 -22.00
CA TYR A 15 -5.52 -11.95 -21.14
C TYR A 15 -5.25 -13.26 -20.37
N ASP A 16 -3.98 -13.55 -20.13
CA ASP A 16 -3.63 -14.65 -19.25
C ASP A 16 -3.96 -14.29 -17.80
N VAL A 17 -3.61 -13.06 -17.38
CA VAL A 17 -3.76 -12.62 -15.98
C VAL A 17 -4.34 -11.20 -15.92
N VAL A 18 -5.33 -11.02 -15.06
CA VAL A 18 -5.83 -9.69 -14.67
C VAL A 18 -5.38 -9.37 -13.25
N ILE A 19 -4.77 -8.20 -13.06
CA ILE A 19 -4.37 -7.67 -11.76
C ILE A 19 -5.37 -6.59 -11.33
N VAL A 20 -5.99 -6.75 -10.17
CA VAL A 20 -6.97 -5.79 -9.64
C VAL A 20 -6.35 -4.95 -8.55
N GLY A 21 -6.00 -3.72 -8.88
CA GLY A 21 -5.34 -2.76 -7.99
C GLY A 21 -3.87 -2.54 -8.35
N ALA A 22 -3.46 -1.26 -8.41
CA ALA A 22 -2.12 -0.81 -8.75
C ALA A 22 -1.35 -0.22 -7.54
N GLY A 23 -1.59 -0.75 -6.35
CA GLY A 23 -0.73 -0.54 -5.19
C GLY A 23 0.58 -1.33 -5.32
N HIS A 24 1.43 -1.31 -4.29
CA HIS A 24 2.74 -1.98 -4.36
C HIS A 24 2.64 -3.46 -4.76
N ALA A 25 1.71 -4.21 -4.16
CA ALA A 25 1.50 -5.62 -4.49
C ALA A 25 1.06 -5.82 -5.95
N GLY A 26 0.17 -4.95 -6.45
CA GLY A 26 -0.29 -5.01 -7.83
C GLY A 26 0.81 -4.68 -8.84
N CYS A 27 1.66 -3.69 -8.54
CA CYS A 27 2.81 -3.36 -9.38
C CYS A 27 3.76 -4.56 -9.51
N GLU A 28 4.13 -5.18 -8.38
CA GLU A 28 5.00 -6.36 -8.38
C GLU A 28 4.37 -7.54 -9.12
N ALA A 29 3.08 -7.82 -8.89
CA ALA A 29 2.38 -8.92 -9.56
C ALA A 29 2.29 -8.69 -11.08
N ALA A 30 1.96 -7.46 -11.50
CA ALA A 30 1.85 -7.12 -12.92
C ALA A 30 3.19 -7.25 -13.64
N LEU A 31 4.26 -6.70 -13.06
CA LEU A 31 5.61 -6.79 -13.62
C LEU A 31 6.09 -8.25 -13.67
N ALA A 32 5.85 -9.03 -12.63
CA ALA A 32 6.23 -10.43 -12.60
C ALA A 32 5.52 -11.23 -13.71
N CYS A 33 4.21 -11.09 -13.84
CA CYS A 33 3.44 -11.78 -14.90
C CYS A 33 3.90 -11.36 -16.30
N ALA A 34 4.03 -10.06 -16.55
CA ALA A 34 4.41 -9.55 -17.85
C ALA A 34 5.85 -9.97 -18.26
N ARG A 35 6.80 -9.95 -17.31
CA ARG A 35 8.18 -10.42 -17.51
C ARG A 35 8.30 -11.92 -17.75
N MET A 36 7.36 -12.71 -17.24
CA MET A 36 7.23 -14.13 -17.58
C MET A 36 6.58 -14.39 -18.94
N GLY A 37 6.21 -13.34 -19.68
CA GLY A 37 5.62 -13.45 -21.03
C GLY A 37 4.10 -13.60 -21.06
N PHE A 38 3.42 -13.45 -19.91
CA PHE A 38 1.96 -13.49 -19.87
C PHE A 38 1.35 -12.17 -20.33
N GLN A 39 0.30 -12.25 -21.16
CA GLN A 39 -0.53 -11.09 -21.52
C GLN A 39 -1.27 -10.63 -20.27
N THR A 40 -0.84 -9.53 -19.69
CA THR A 40 -1.26 -9.05 -18.37
C THR A 40 -2.04 -7.75 -18.49
N LEU A 41 -3.20 -7.69 -17.84
CA LEU A 41 -4.00 -6.48 -17.74
C LEU A 41 -4.10 -6.04 -16.28
N MET A 42 -3.73 -4.80 -15.99
CA MET A 42 -3.84 -4.23 -14.65
C MET A 42 -4.92 -3.15 -14.59
N PHE A 43 -5.81 -3.26 -13.62
CA PHE A 43 -6.83 -2.24 -13.32
C PHE A 43 -6.46 -1.39 -12.12
N THR A 44 -6.71 -0.10 -12.22
CA THR A 44 -6.60 0.85 -11.11
C THR A 44 -7.77 1.85 -11.13
N VAL A 45 -8.16 2.34 -9.97
CA VAL A 45 -9.18 3.42 -9.87
C VAL A 45 -8.63 4.77 -10.32
N SER A 46 -7.29 4.95 -10.29
CA SER A 46 -6.61 6.14 -10.79
C SER A 46 -5.18 5.81 -11.17
N VAL A 47 -4.78 6.12 -12.39
CA VAL A 47 -3.39 5.94 -12.85
C VAL A 47 -2.41 6.87 -12.13
N ASP A 48 -2.88 8.00 -11.62
CA ASP A 48 -2.07 8.94 -10.85
C ASP A 48 -1.83 8.46 -9.41
N SER A 49 -2.50 7.39 -8.98
CA SER A 49 -2.34 6.77 -7.67
C SER A 49 -1.57 5.44 -7.70
N ILE A 50 -0.96 5.09 -8.82
CA ILE A 50 -0.10 3.90 -8.93
C ILE A 50 1.02 3.98 -7.88
N ALA A 51 1.23 2.89 -7.15
CA ALA A 51 2.22 2.78 -6.07
C ALA A 51 2.13 3.91 -5.02
N LEU A 52 0.93 4.43 -4.77
CA LEU A 52 0.70 5.49 -3.80
C LEU A 52 1.10 5.04 -2.39
N MET A 53 1.74 5.94 -1.64
CA MET A 53 2.10 5.75 -0.23
C MET A 53 1.19 6.59 0.68
N PRO A 54 -0.02 6.13 1.01
CA PRO A 54 -1.00 6.94 1.75
C PRO A 54 -0.67 7.08 3.23
N CYS A 55 0.09 6.16 3.79
CA CYS A 55 0.52 6.17 5.19
C CYS A 55 1.90 6.84 5.31
N ASN A 56 2.88 6.19 5.95
CA ASN A 56 4.26 6.68 5.98
C ASN A 56 4.92 6.44 4.63
N PRO A 57 5.49 7.47 3.98
CA PRO A 57 6.16 7.31 2.70
C PRO A 57 7.56 6.72 2.90
N ASN A 58 7.63 5.47 3.30
CA ASN A 58 8.89 4.76 3.47
C ASN A 58 8.80 3.30 2.99
N ILE A 59 9.93 2.77 2.58
CA ILE A 59 10.14 1.36 2.24
C ILE A 59 11.06 0.74 3.27
N GLY A 60 10.79 -0.50 3.66
CA GLY A 60 11.59 -1.26 4.61
C GLY A 60 11.29 -0.91 6.07
N GLY A 61 12.33 -0.92 6.89
CA GLY A 61 12.24 -0.84 8.35
C GLY A 61 12.27 -2.20 9.02
N SER A 62 12.16 -2.20 10.35
CA SER A 62 12.23 -3.44 11.15
C SER A 62 11.22 -4.48 10.70
N SER A 63 11.67 -5.69 10.44
CA SER A 63 10.88 -6.83 9.93
C SER A 63 10.24 -6.63 8.54
N LYS A 64 10.59 -5.56 7.83
CA LYS A 64 10.07 -5.25 6.48
C LYS A 64 11.19 -5.13 5.45
N GLY A 65 12.35 -4.57 5.80
CA GLY A 65 13.48 -4.42 4.88
C GLY A 65 13.98 -5.73 4.29
N HIS A 66 13.93 -6.81 5.06
CA HIS A 66 14.27 -8.16 4.60
C HIS A 66 13.33 -8.63 3.48
N LEU A 67 12.01 -8.42 3.66
CA LEU A 67 11.02 -8.80 2.64
C LEU A 67 11.22 -8.04 1.32
N VAL A 68 11.59 -6.76 1.39
CA VAL A 68 11.91 -5.98 0.18
C VAL A 68 13.10 -6.59 -0.56
N LYS A 69 14.15 -7.00 0.17
CA LYS A 69 15.31 -7.67 -0.43
C LYS A 69 14.97 -9.05 -1.00
N GLU A 70 14.09 -9.80 -0.35
CA GLU A 70 13.61 -11.09 -0.86
C GLU A 70 12.82 -10.92 -2.17
N VAL A 71 11.95 -9.90 -2.23
CA VAL A 71 11.21 -9.57 -3.46
C VAL A 71 12.17 -9.12 -4.56
N ASP A 72 13.17 -8.30 -4.24
CA ASP A 72 14.19 -7.86 -5.19
C ASP A 72 15.00 -9.05 -5.74
N ALA A 73 15.41 -9.98 -4.88
CA ALA A 73 16.13 -11.21 -5.28
C ALA A 73 15.34 -12.09 -6.26
N LEU A 74 14.01 -11.98 -6.25
CA LEU A 74 13.10 -12.63 -7.20
C LEU A 74 12.84 -11.79 -8.47
N GLY A 75 13.51 -10.65 -8.61
CA GLY A 75 13.36 -9.76 -9.76
C GLY A 75 12.33 -8.65 -9.58
N GLY A 76 11.91 -8.38 -8.34
CA GLY A 76 10.98 -7.31 -8.01
C GLY A 76 11.51 -5.91 -8.32
N GLU A 77 10.63 -4.92 -8.30
CA GLU A 77 10.94 -3.55 -8.73
C GLU A 77 10.99 -2.54 -7.58
N MET A 78 10.34 -2.83 -6.46
CA MET A 78 10.26 -1.92 -5.30
C MET A 78 11.64 -1.46 -4.82
N GLY A 79 12.60 -2.39 -4.73
CA GLY A 79 13.98 -2.11 -4.34
C GLY A 79 14.67 -1.12 -5.29
N LYS A 80 14.56 -1.35 -6.58
CA LYS A 80 15.16 -0.49 -7.62
C LYS A 80 14.54 0.91 -7.67
N VAL A 81 13.23 1.00 -7.52
CA VAL A 81 12.52 2.29 -7.55
C VAL A 81 12.84 3.10 -6.30
N ILE A 82 12.88 2.48 -5.11
CA ILE A 82 13.21 3.24 -3.90
C ILE A 82 14.67 3.72 -3.91
N ASP A 83 15.60 2.96 -4.45
CA ASP A 83 17.01 3.36 -4.56
C ASP A 83 17.20 4.63 -5.40
N ARG A 84 16.27 4.92 -6.33
CA ARG A 84 16.28 6.12 -7.17
C ARG A 84 15.48 7.29 -6.59
N THR A 85 14.65 7.05 -5.57
CA THR A 85 13.60 8.01 -5.15
C THR A 85 13.54 8.25 -3.66
N PHE A 86 14.46 7.71 -2.88
CA PHE A 86 14.49 8.01 -1.45
C PHE A 86 14.99 9.44 -1.19
N ILE A 87 14.59 9.99 -0.06
CA ILE A 87 15.10 11.25 0.47
C ILE A 87 15.96 11.05 1.71
N GLN A 88 15.90 9.87 2.33
CA GLN A 88 16.79 9.44 3.39
C GLN A 88 16.87 7.92 3.43
N SER A 89 18.08 7.38 3.58
CA SER A 89 18.33 5.96 3.82
C SER A 89 19.03 5.76 5.16
N LYS A 90 18.60 4.74 5.91
CA LYS A 90 19.18 4.43 7.22
C LYS A 90 19.08 2.96 7.57
N MET A 91 20.19 2.39 8.04
CA MET A 91 20.21 1.05 8.62
C MET A 91 19.73 1.13 10.08
N LEU A 92 18.59 0.51 10.37
CA LEU A 92 18.04 0.40 11.71
C LEU A 92 18.67 -0.77 12.47
N ASN A 93 18.69 -0.67 13.80
CA ASN A 93 19.22 -1.69 14.71
C ASN A 93 20.71 -2.01 14.49
N SER A 94 21.50 -1.09 13.97
CA SER A 94 22.93 -1.27 13.72
C SER A 94 23.75 -1.57 14.99
N SER A 95 23.24 -1.16 16.17
CA SER A 95 23.84 -1.49 17.47
C SER A 95 23.55 -2.93 17.95
N LYS A 96 22.75 -3.70 17.22
CA LYS A 96 22.38 -5.08 17.53
C LYS A 96 23.05 -6.03 16.53
N GLY A 97 22.86 -7.34 16.72
CA GLY A 97 23.42 -8.31 15.80
C GLY A 97 22.92 -8.20 14.35
N PRO A 98 23.70 -8.63 13.35
CA PRO A 98 23.39 -8.44 11.93
C PRO A 98 22.03 -9.01 11.50
N ALA A 99 21.53 -10.05 12.15
CA ALA A 99 20.25 -10.68 11.85
C ALA A 99 19.03 -9.74 12.00
N VAL A 100 19.18 -8.65 12.76
CA VAL A 100 18.10 -7.67 12.96
C VAL A 100 18.38 -6.32 12.29
N HIS A 101 19.50 -6.18 11.59
CA HIS A 101 19.77 -5.02 10.77
C HIS A 101 18.66 -4.87 9.73
N SER A 102 18.05 -3.70 9.65
CA SER A 102 16.90 -3.47 8.79
C SER A 102 17.04 -2.13 8.08
N LEU A 103 17.22 -2.21 6.77
CA LEU A 103 17.28 -1.02 5.94
C LEU A 103 15.90 -0.35 5.88
N ARG A 104 15.88 0.98 6.01
CA ARG A 104 14.70 1.82 5.83
C ARG A 104 15.05 3.02 4.98
N ALA A 105 14.27 3.27 3.94
CA ALA A 105 14.35 4.47 3.13
C ALA A 105 13.07 5.29 3.24
N GLN A 106 13.20 6.59 3.51
CA GLN A 106 12.12 7.56 3.36
C GLN A 106 12.02 7.92 1.88
N ALA A 107 10.83 7.84 1.32
CA ALA A 107 10.61 8.09 -0.10
C ALA A 107 10.20 9.55 -0.37
N ASP A 108 10.68 10.10 -1.49
CA ASP A 108 9.91 11.12 -2.19
C ASP A 108 8.66 10.43 -2.77
N LYS A 109 7.55 10.63 -2.08
CA LYS A 109 6.28 9.96 -2.38
C LYS A 109 5.80 10.20 -3.82
N ALA A 110 5.96 11.41 -4.32
CA ALA A 110 5.50 11.77 -5.66
C ALA A 110 6.44 11.17 -6.73
N ASN A 111 7.74 11.28 -6.51
CA ASN A 111 8.73 10.75 -7.43
C ASN A 111 8.71 9.21 -7.48
N TYR A 112 8.51 8.54 -6.33
CA TYR A 112 8.36 7.08 -6.28
C TYR A 112 7.18 6.60 -7.13
N SER A 113 6.00 7.20 -6.95
CA SER A 113 4.79 6.86 -7.71
C SER A 113 5.00 7.10 -9.21
N LYS A 114 5.54 8.26 -9.58
CA LYS A 114 5.85 8.61 -10.98
C LYS A 114 6.84 7.63 -11.61
N THR A 115 7.89 7.26 -10.88
CA THR A 115 8.93 6.35 -11.38
C THR A 115 8.38 4.93 -11.56
N MET A 116 7.62 4.42 -10.58
CA MET A 116 6.98 3.10 -10.69
C MET A 116 5.97 3.07 -11.84
N ARG A 117 5.17 4.13 -11.99
CA ARG A 117 4.23 4.23 -13.11
C ARG A 117 4.95 4.13 -14.46
N LYS A 118 6.05 4.85 -14.62
CA LYS A 118 6.83 4.78 -15.86
C LYS A 118 7.36 3.37 -16.13
N VAL A 119 7.86 2.68 -15.12
CA VAL A 119 8.31 1.29 -15.27
C VAL A 119 7.19 0.37 -15.77
N LEU A 120 5.98 0.55 -15.23
CA LEU A 120 4.81 -0.23 -15.65
C LEU A 120 4.35 0.11 -17.08
N GLU A 121 4.34 1.40 -17.43
CA GLU A 121 3.94 1.86 -18.78
C GLU A 121 4.93 1.42 -19.86
N ASP A 122 6.23 1.31 -19.52
CA ASP A 122 7.28 0.86 -20.43
C ASP A 122 7.38 -0.69 -20.52
N GLN A 123 6.62 -1.44 -19.68
CA GLN A 123 6.72 -2.90 -19.61
C GLN A 123 5.95 -3.56 -20.76
N GLU A 124 6.64 -4.36 -21.57
CA GLU A 124 6.01 -5.22 -22.57
C GLU A 124 5.06 -6.25 -21.94
N ASN A 125 4.05 -6.67 -22.67
CA ASN A 125 3.00 -7.61 -22.24
C ASN A 125 2.14 -7.11 -21.07
N LEU A 126 2.18 -5.80 -20.75
CA LEU A 126 1.38 -5.20 -19.70
C LEU A 126 0.52 -4.07 -20.25
N GLU A 127 -0.78 -4.19 -20.08
CA GLU A 127 -1.74 -3.12 -20.33
C GLU A 127 -2.30 -2.58 -19.02
N ILE A 128 -2.49 -1.26 -18.92
CA ILE A 128 -3.04 -0.59 -17.74
C ILE A 128 -4.35 0.09 -18.11
N LYS A 129 -5.41 -0.20 -17.37
CA LYS A 129 -6.71 0.47 -17.54
C LYS A 129 -7.17 1.14 -16.25
N GLN A 130 -7.59 2.39 -16.38
CA GLN A 130 -8.23 3.11 -15.27
C GLN A 130 -9.71 2.80 -15.23
N MET A 131 -10.08 1.86 -14.35
CA MET A 131 -11.49 1.49 -14.12
C MET A 131 -11.59 0.68 -12.81
N GLU A 132 -12.74 0.77 -12.13
CA GLU A 132 -13.07 -0.12 -11.02
C GLU A 132 -13.56 -1.48 -11.57
N VAL A 133 -12.94 -2.58 -11.09
CA VAL A 133 -13.44 -3.93 -11.28
C VAL A 133 -14.53 -4.18 -10.23
N THR A 134 -15.70 -4.58 -10.68
CA THR A 134 -16.88 -4.76 -9.83
C THR A 134 -17.26 -6.21 -9.60
N GLU A 135 -16.80 -7.11 -10.49
CA GLU A 135 -17.18 -8.52 -10.44
C GLU A 135 -16.08 -9.42 -11.02
N ILE A 136 -15.91 -10.58 -10.40
CA ILE A 136 -15.12 -11.68 -10.95
C ILE A 136 -16.08 -12.66 -11.62
N LEU A 137 -15.86 -12.92 -12.91
CA LEU A 137 -16.65 -13.87 -13.68
C LEU A 137 -16.07 -15.27 -13.52
N ALA A 138 -16.92 -16.22 -13.15
CA ALA A 138 -16.53 -17.62 -12.98
C ALA A 138 -17.67 -18.55 -13.37
N GLU A 139 -17.31 -19.74 -13.83
CA GLU A 139 -18.20 -20.82 -14.17
C GLU A 139 -17.95 -22.04 -13.28
N ASP A 140 -18.90 -22.94 -13.21
CA ASP A 140 -18.74 -24.20 -12.49
C ASP A 140 -17.95 -25.20 -13.34
N GLY A 141 -16.81 -25.64 -12.82
CA GLY A 141 -16.00 -26.68 -13.43
C GLY A 141 -16.57 -28.09 -13.18
N ALA A 142 -16.14 -29.05 -13.98
CA ALA A 142 -16.57 -30.43 -13.87
C ALA A 142 -16.21 -31.10 -12.52
N ASP A 143 -15.21 -30.58 -11.83
CA ASP A 143 -14.77 -31.04 -10.51
C ASP A 143 -15.45 -30.30 -9.32
N GLY A 144 -16.44 -29.48 -9.61
CA GLY A 144 -17.17 -28.68 -8.63
C GLY A 144 -16.41 -27.43 -8.15
N LYS A 145 -15.26 -27.12 -8.76
CA LYS A 145 -14.52 -25.88 -8.47
C LYS A 145 -14.94 -24.77 -9.43
N LYS A 146 -14.81 -23.53 -8.96
CA LYS A 146 -15.00 -22.35 -9.80
C LYS A 146 -13.82 -22.15 -10.75
N ILE A 147 -14.11 -21.97 -12.03
CA ILE A 147 -13.13 -21.63 -13.07
C ILE A 147 -13.31 -20.16 -13.41
N ILE A 148 -12.27 -19.37 -13.25
CA ILE A 148 -12.27 -17.94 -13.61
C ILE A 148 -12.36 -17.82 -15.13
N THR A 149 -13.28 -16.98 -15.63
CA THR A 149 -13.46 -16.69 -17.05
C THR A 149 -13.17 -15.22 -17.39
N GLY A 150 -13.14 -14.34 -16.39
CA GLY A 150 -12.85 -12.93 -16.62
C GLY A 150 -13.23 -12.02 -15.46
N VAL A 151 -13.26 -10.74 -15.77
CA VAL A 151 -13.70 -9.68 -14.84
C VAL A 151 -14.70 -8.77 -15.55
N ARG A 152 -15.57 -8.11 -14.74
CA ARG A 152 -16.46 -7.04 -15.21
C ARG A 152 -16.09 -5.74 -14.49
N THR A 153 -16.12 -4.65 -15.23
CA THR A 153 -15.83 -3.31 -14.70
C THR A 153 -17.12 -2.53 -14.42
N TYR A 154 -16.96 -1.40 -13.72
CA TYR A 154 -18.07 -0.52 -13.39
C TYR A 154 -18.83 0.02 -14.62
N SER A 155 -18.14 0.19 -15.76
CA SER A 155 -18.77 0.58 -17.03
C SER A 155 -19.58 -0.54 -17.68
N GLY A 156 -19.55 -1.76 -17.14
CA GLY A 156 -20.20 -2.95 -17.72
C GLY A 156 -19.32 -3.72 -18.72
N ALA A 157 -18.14 -3.21 -19.07
CA ALA A 157 -17.22 -3.92 -19.96
C ALA A 157 -16.67 -5.18 -19.28
N THR A 158 -16.57 -6.26 -20.07
CA THR A 158 -15.99 -7.54 -19.62
C THR A 158 -14.65 -7.79 -20.29
N TYR A 159 -13.74 -8.40 -19.54
CA TYR A 159 -12.41 -8.77 -20.01
C TYR A 159 -12.17 -10.23 -19.67
N ARG A 160 -11.91 -11.04 -20.69
CA ARG A 160 -11.62 -12.46 -20.49
C ARG A 160 -10.22 -12.67 -19.94
N CYS A 161 -10.08 -13.58 -18.99
CA CYS A 161 -8.78 -13.97 -18.47
C CYS A 161 -8.82 -15.37 -17.84
N ARG A 162 -7.65 -15.97 -17.71
CA ARG A 162 -7.47 -17.29 -17.10
C ARG A 162 -7.24 -17.23 -15.60
N ALA A 163 -6.71 -16.09 -15.10
CA ALA A 163 -6.44 -15.89 -13.68
C ALA A 163 -6.66 -14.43 -13.28
N VAL A 164 -7.00 -14.23 -12.01
CA VAL A 164 -7.14 -12.89 -11.40
C VAL A 164 -6.31 -12.83 -10.13
N VAL A 165 -5.48 -11.79 -10.01
CA VAL A 165 -4.72 -11.49 -8.80
C VAL A 165 -5.34 -10.27 -8.12
N LEU A 166 -5.84 -10.45 -6.90
CA LEU A 166 -6.49 -9.40 -6.12
C LEU A 166 -5.45 -8.63 -5.28
N CYS A 167 -5.23 -7.38 -5.64
CA CYS A 167 -4.30 -6.46 -4.98
C CYS A 167 -5.00 -5.18 -4.52
N THR A 168 -6.21 -5.32 -3.98
CA THR A 168 -7.14 -4.22 -3.69
C THR A 168 -6.75 -3.35 -2.49
N GLY A 169 -5.75 -3.75 -1.73
CA GLY A 169 -5.23 -2.97 -0.60
C GLY A 169 -6.31 -2.61 0.41
N THR A 170 -6.47 -1.31 0.67
CA THR A 170 -7.40 -0.75 1.66
C THR A 170 -8.62 -0.08 1.03
N TYR A 171 -8.99 -0.46 -0.21
CA TYR A 171 -10.05 0.22 -0.97
C TYR A 171 -11.41 -0.48 -0.94
N LEU A 172 -11.48 -1.80 -0.63
CA LEU A 172 -12.74 -2.54 -0.62
C LEU A 172 -13.68 -2.02 0.47
N LYS A 173 -14.80 -1.42 0.04
CA LYS A 173 -15.79 -0.75 0.92
C LYS A 173 -15.10 0.12 1.97
N ALA A 174 -14.10 0.89 1.52
CA ALA A 174 -13.22 1.65 2.39
C ALA A 174 -13.97 2.77 3.11
N ARG A 175 -13.53 3.04 4.34
CA ARG A 175 -14.02 4.12 5.19
C ARG A 175 -12.83 4.81 5.86
N CYS A 176 -12.70 6.11 5.69
CA CYS A 176 -11.71 6.93 6.39
C CYS A 176 -12.36 7.68 7.55
N ILE A 177 -11.67 7.70 8.69
CA ILE A 177 -12.17 8.33 9.91
C ILE A 177 -11.15 9.36 10.36
N TYR A 178 -11.62 10.58 10.62
CA TYR A 178 -10.84 11.72 11.09
C TYR A 178 -11.54 12.32 12.32
N GLY A 179 -11.04 12.06 13.51
CA GLY A 179 -11.74 12.41 14.74
C GLY A 179 -13.16 11.84 14.74
N ASP A 180 -14.15 12.71 14.89
CA ASP A 180 -15.57 12.34 14.97
C ASP A 180 -16.23 12.14 13.58
N VAL A 181 -15.49 12.38 12.48
CA VAL A 181 -16.04 12.34 11.12
C VAL A 181 -15.67 11.03 10.43
N SER A 182 -16.67 10.33 9.91
CA SER A 182 -16.52 9.12 9.12
C SER A 182 -16.98 9.35 7.67
N MET A 183 -16.12 9.07 6.70
CA MET A 183 -16.38 9.24 5.28
C MET A 183 -16.20 7.93 4.52
N GLN A 184 -17.15 7.64 3.62
CA GLN A 184 -17.02 6.51 2.69
C GLN A 184 -16.08 6.89 1.54
N THR A 185 -14.79 6.80 1.77
CA THR A 185 -13.75 7.11 0.82
C THR A 185 -12.55 6.20 1.03
N GLY A 186 -11.79 5.97 -0.01
CA GLY A 186 -10.46 5.39 0.09
C GLY A 186 -9.42 6.40 0.59
N PRO A 187 -8.17 5.96 0.81
CA PRO A 187 -7.06 6.85 1.18
C PRO A 187 -6.90 8.01 0.21
N ASN A 188 -6.50 9.17 0.72
CA ASN A 188 -6.33 10.43 -0.03
C ASN A 188 -7.59 10.93 -0.76
N GLY A 189 -8.79 10.57 -0.28
CA GLY A 189 -10.05 10.99 -0.90
C GLY A 189 -10.36 10.27 -2.23
N LEU A 190 -9.62 9.21 -2.57
CA LEU A 190 -9.89 8.42 -3.76
C LEU A 190 -11.18 7.60 -3.61
N GLN A 191 -11.81 7.28 -4.73
CA GLN A 191 -13.02 6.48 -4.74
C GLN A 191 -12.79 5.10 -4.11
N PRO A 192 -13.64 4.63 -3.19
CA PRO A 192 -13.58 3.29 -2.65
C PRO A 192 -14.15 2.29 -3.66
N ALA A 193 -13.65 1.07 -3.66
CA ALA A 193 -14.21 -0.03 -4.45
C ALA A 193 -15.37 -0.67 -3.68
N ASN A 194 -16.59 -0.36 -4.08
CA ASN A 194 -17.78 -0.72 -3.29
C ASN A 194 -18.45 -2.03 -3.73
N TYR A 195 -18.21 -2.50 -4.94
CA TYR A 195 -18.98 -3.57 -5.56
C TYR A 195 -18.28 -4.93 -5.51
N LEU A 196 -16.99 -4.99 -5.72
CA LEU A 196 -16.21 -6.24 -5.80
C LEU A 196 -16.36 -7.15 -4.57
N THR A 197 -16.57 -6.57 -3.39
CA THR A 197 -16.73 -7.34 -2.13
C THR A 197 -17.89 -8.33 -2.21
N ASP A 198 -18.99 -7.96 -2.83
CA ASP A 198 -20.17 -8.82 -2.90
C ASP A 198 -19.93 -9.97 -3.89
N SER A 199 -19.30 -9.70 -5.03
CA SER A 199 -18.85 -10.73 -5.97
C SER A 199 -17.88 -11.74 -5.32
N LEU A 200 -16.94 -11.27 -4.50
CA LEU A 200 -16.00 -12.16 -3.78
C LEU A 200 -16.72 -13.08 -2.78
N LYS A 201 -17.75 -12.56 -2.09
CA LYS A 201 -18.57 -13.38 -1.17
C LYS A 201 -19.38 -14.44 -1.93
N GLU A 202 -19.93 -14.11 -3.10
CA GLU A 202 -20.66 -15.05 -3.96
C GLU A 202 -19.75 -16.18 -4.45
N LEU A 203 -18.45 -15.92 -4.58
CA LEU A 203 -17.43 -16.93 -4.87
C LEU A 203 -16.96 -17.73 -3.64
N GLY A 204 -17.56 -17.49 -2.48
CA GLY A 204 -17.26 -18.21 -1.24
C GLY A 204 -16.07 -17.66 -0.45
N ILE A 205 -15.56 -16.46 -0.78
CA ILE A 205 -14.46 -15.84 -0.05
C ILE A 205 -15.00 -15.14 1.20
N GLU A 206 -14.54 -15.56 2.36
CA GLU A 206 -14.88 -14.90 3.62
C GLU A 206 -14.20 -13.54 3.72
N MET A 207 -14.97 -12.51 4.07
CA MET A 207 -14.52 -11.13 4.13
C MET A 207 -14.56 -10.58 5.54
N TYR A 208 -13.44 -10.03 5.99
CA TYR A 208 -13.29 -9.43 7.32
C TYR A 208 -12.91 -7.95 7.21
N ARG A 209 -13.30 -7.17 8.23
CA ARG A 209 -12.91 -5.78 8.32
C ARG A 209 -11.51 -5.66 8.95
N PHE A 210 -10.61 -4.95 8.25
CA PHE A 210 -9.29 -4.59 8.77
C PHE A 210 -9.18 -3.08 8.95
N LYS A 211 -8.38 -2.66 9.91
CA LYS A 211 -8.07 -1.25 10.16
C LYS A 211 -6.59 -0.97 10.04
N THR A 212 -6.23 0.22 9.63
CA THR A 212 -4.86 0.77 9.73
C THR A 212 -4.93 2.23 10.13
N GLY A 213 -3.87 2.75 10.76
CA GLY A 213 -3.75 4.15 11.11
C GLY A 213 -2.74 4.88 10.22
N THR A 214 -2.99 6.16 9.99
CA THR A 214 -2.06 7.03 9.26
C THR A 214 -1.67 8.18 10.19
N PRO A 215 -0.36 8.50 10.35
CA PRO A 215 0.07 9.61 11.18
C PRO A 215 -0.39 10.95 10.59
N ALA A 216 -0.60 11.94 11.47
CA ALA A 216 -0.93 13.29 11.06
C ALA A 216 0.17 13.88 10.15
N ARG A 217 -0.24 14.67 9.17
CA ARG A 217 0.65 15.52 8.38
C ARG A 217 0.73 16.88 9.03
N ILE A 218 1.94 17.35 9.29
CA ILE A 218 2.21 18.62 9.97
C ILE A 218 2.82 19.60 8.96
N ASP A 219 2.37 20.85 8.98
CA ASP A 219 3.00 21.89 8.18
C ASP A 219 4.43 22.13 8.71
N LYS A 220 5.42 21.94 7.84
CA LYS A 220 6.83 22.10 8.17
C LYS A 220 7.14 23.48 8.79
N ARG A 221 6.41 24.51 8.38
CA ARG A 221 6.58 25.89 8.87
C ARG A 221 6.15 26.07 10.33
N SER A 222 5.29 25.17 10.84
CA SER A 222 4.84 25.19 12.23
C SER A 222 5.76 24.41 13.19
N ILE A 223 6.82 23.78 12.69
CA ILE A 223 7.71 22.94 13.49
C ILE A 223 8.86 23.77 14.05
N ASP A 224 9.06 23.70 15.36
CA ASP A 224 10.23 24.24 16.04
C ASP A 224 11.34 23.20 16.11
N PHE A 225 12.17 23.17 15.08
CA PHE A 225 13.29 22.23 14.96
C PHE A 225 14.35 22.39 16.06
N SER A 226 14.42 23.55 16.73
CA SER A 226 15.35 23.77 17.82
C SER A 226 15.10 22.89 19.06
N LYS A 227 13.89 22.35 19.16
CA LYS A 227 13.45 21.44 20.24
C LYS A 227 13.53 19.96 19.87
N MET A 228 14.13 19.65 18.73
CA MET A 228 14.18 18.29 18.18
C MET A 228 15.62 17.85 17.99
N GLU A 229 15.81 16.54 17.99
CA GLU A 229 17.11 15.92 17.72
C GLU A 229 17.19 15.55 16.24
N GLU A 230 18.22 16.07 15.55
CA GLU A 230 18.43 15.76 14.13
C GLU A 230 18.87 14.31 13.97
N GLN A 231 18.21 13.60 13.06
CA GLN A 231 18.52 12.23 12.66
C GLN A 231 18.92 12.19 11.19
N LYS A 232 20.22 12.26 10.94
CA LYS A 232 20.78 12.16 9.58
C LYS A 232 20.62 10.75 9.03
N GLY A 233 20.54 10.62 7.71
CA GLY A 233 20.72 9.36 7.00
C GLY A 233 22.14 8.82 7.15
N ASP A 234 22.36 7.59 6.73
CA ASP A 234 23.68 6.98 6.75
C ASP A 234 24.57 7.61 5.66
N GLU A 235 25.83 7.89 5.98
CA GLU A 235 26.80 8.43 5.00
C GLU A 235 27.09 7.39 3.91
N ARG A 236 27.25 6.14 4.31
CA ARG A 236 27.40 5.04 3.37
C ARG A 236 26.04 4.42 3.06
N ILE A 237 25.56 4.68 1.88
CA ILE A 237 24.28 4.15 1.42
C ILE A 237 24.39 2.66 1.09
N VAL A 238 23.48 1.88 1.64
CA VAL A 238 23.27 0.48 1.26
C VAL A 238 22.01 0.42 0.42
N PRO A 239 22.07 0.04 -0.88
CA PRO A 239 20.88 -0.07 -1.72
C PRO A 239 19.94 -1.15 -1.24
N PHE A 240 18.65 -1.02 -1.56
CA PHE A 240 17.70 -2.12 -1.41
C PHE A 240 17.88 -3.17 -2.48
N SER A 241 18.06 -2.76 -3.73
CA SER A 241 18.26 -3.69 -4.82
C SER A 241 19.68 -4.23 -4.88
N PHE A 242 19.80 -5.52 -5.15
CA PHE A 242 21.08 -6.18 -5.41
C PHE A 242 21.69 -5.77 -6.76
N THR A 243 20.90 -5.16 -7.64
CA THR A 243 21.34 -4.70 -8.96
C THR A 243 21.67 -3.21 -9.01
N THR A 244 21.42 -2.47 -7.93
CA THR A 244 21.79 -1.05 -7.84
C THR A 244 23.24 -0.91 -7.38
N ASP A 245 24.07 -0.22 -8.16
CA ASP A 245 25.40 0.15 -7.73
C ASP A 245 25.32 1.30 -6.71
N PRO A 246 25.89 1.16 -5.51
CA PRO A 246 25.92 2.24 -4.53
C PRO A 246 26.57 3.54 -5.06
N GLU A 247 27.51 3.44 -5.99
CA GLU A 247 28.22 4.59 -6.57
C GLU A 247 27.35 5.40 -7.53
N ASP A 248 26.29 4.79 -8.08
CA ASP A 248 25.30 5.47 -8.91
C ASP A 248 24.29 6.30 -8.11
N ILE A 249 24.25 6.14 -6.79
CA ILE A 249 23.31 6.86 -5.92
C ILE A 249 23.88 8.20 -5.54
N GLN A 250 23.37 9.26 -6.18
CA GLN A 250 23.74 10.66 -5.91
C GLN A 250 22.51 11.43 -5.40
N ILE A 251 22.18 11.23 -4.13
CA ILE A 251 21.01 11.86 -3.51
C ILE A 251 21.44 12.67 -2.29
N ASP A 252 21.13 13.97 -2.31
CA ASP A 252 21.26 14.82 -1.12
C ASP A 252 20.19 14.44 -0.10
N GLN A 253 20.61 13.84 1.01
CA GLN A 253 19.70 13.32 2.00
C GLN A 253 19.08 14.41 2.88
N VAL A 254 17.79 14.26 3.15
CA VAL A 254 17.05 15.13 4.09
C VAL A 254 17.04 14.48 5.47
N SER A 255 17.37 15.26 6.50
CA SER A 255 17.32 14.77 7.88
C SER A 255 15.88 14.53 8.36
N CYS A 256 15.69 13.46 9.13
CA CYS A 256 14.52 13.30 9.99
C CYS A 256 14.78 14.02 11.34
N TRP A 257 13.72 14.27 12.09
CA TRP A 257 13.80 14.94 13.36
C TRP A 257 13.05 14.16 14.42
N LEU A 258 13.72 13.85 15.51
CA LEU A 258 13.17 13.08 16.62
C LEU A 258 12.64 14.04 17.69
N THR A 259 11.42 13.79 18.12
CA THR A 259 10.81 14.41 19.29
C THR A 259 10.18 13.35 20.18
N TYR A 260 9.89 13.70 21.41
CA TYR A 260 9.33 12.79 22.40
C TYR A 260 7.96 13.29 22.86
N THR A 261 7.10 12.38 23.20
CA THR A 261 5.91 12.69 24.01
C THR A 261 6.33 12.96 25.45
N ASN A 262 5.47 13.57 26.22
CA ASN A 262 5.68 13.83 27.65
C ASN A 262 4.41 13.48 28.43
N GLU A 263 4.48 13.56 29.76
CA GLU A 263 3.38 13.19 30.64
C GLU A 263 2.10 13.96 30.32
N LYS A 264 2.19 15.28 30.11
CA LYS A 264 1.02 16.10 29.72
C LYS A 264 0.39 15.64 28.40
N THR A 265 1.20 15.21 27.43
CA THR A 265 0.69 14.61 26.18
C THR A 265 -0.08 13.32 26.47
N HIS A 266 0.46 12.48 27.36
CA HIS A 266 -0.19 11.22 27.74
C HIS A 266 -1.47 11.44 28.53
N GLU A 267 -1.51 12.44 29.44
CA GLU A 267 -2.72 12.85 30.17
C GLU A 267 -3.83 13.27 29.19
N ILE A 268 -3.53 14.18 28.26
CA ILE A 268 -4.49 14.64 27.26
C ILE A 268 -5.05 13.46 26.45
N ILE A 269 -4.20 12.50 26.07
CA ILE A 269 -4.64 11.31 25.33
C ILE A 269 -5.58 10.47 26.22
N ARG A 270 -5.20 10.21 27.48
CA ARG A 270 -6.02 9.41 28.41
C ARG A 270 -7.39 10.04 28.70
N GLU A 271 -7.43 11.35 28.84
CA GLU A 271 -8.65 12.12 29.10
C GLU A 271 -9.60 12.16 27.89
N ASN A 272 -9.13 11.83 26.70
CA ASN A 272 -9.92 11.88 25.46
C ASN A 272 -10.02 10.50 24.76
N LEU A 273 -9.80 9.39 25.47
CA LEU A 273 -9.93 8.04 24.88
C LEU A 273 -11.35 7.74 24.41
N ASP A 274 -12.35 8.26 25.08
CA ASP A 274 -13.77 8.15 24.70
C ASP A 274 -14.07 8.79 23.33
N ARG A 275 -13.29 9.80 22.93
CA ARG A 275 -13.36 10.44 21.63
C ARG A 275 -12.49 9.77 20.56
N SER A 276 -11.60 8.87 20.95
CA SER A 276 -10.78 8.15 19.99
C SER A 276 -11.63 7.19 19.17
N PRO A 277 -11.64 7.26 17.84
CA PRO A 277 -12.37 6.33 16.99
C PRO A 277 -12.03 4.86 17.27
N LEU A 278 -10.82 4.59 17.75
CA LEU A 278 -10.35 3.25 18.10
C LEU A 278 -11.00 2.73 19.40
N PHE A 279 -11.11 3.60 20.41
CA PHE A 279 -11.61 3.23 21.75
C PHE A 279 -13.13 3.45 21.91
N SER A 280 -13.73 4.33 21.12
CA SER A 280 -15.18 4.55 21.07
C SER A 280 -15.96 3.43 20.34
N GLY A 281 -15.27 2.47 19.71
CA GLY A 281 -15.91 1.43 18.91
C GLY A 281 -16.32 1.86 17.49
N MET A 282 -16.02 3.09 17.07
CA MET A 282 -16.30 3.57 15.72
C MET A 282 -15.48 2.80 14.68
N ILE A 283 -14.26 2.38 15.03
CA ILE A 283 -13.40 1.54 14.19
C ILE A 283 -13.63 0.08 14.56
N GLU A 284 -14.27 -0.65 13.67
CA GLU A 284 -14.41 -2.10 13.75
C GLU A 284 -13.26 -2.77 12.97
N GLY A 285 -12.81 -3.93 13.48
CA GLY A 285 -11.86 -4.79 12.77
C GLY A 285 -10.48 -4.90 13.42
N THR A 286 -9.67 -5.76 12.83
CA THR A 286 -8.33 -6.10 13.33
C THR A 286 -7.28 -5.17 12.74
N GLY A 287 -6.44 -4.58 13.58
CA GLY A 287 -5.29 -3.78 13.16
C GLY A 287 -4.03 -4.62 12.94
N PRO A 288 -3.03 -4.09 12.20
CA PRO A 288 -1.74 -4.73 12.05
C PRO A 288 -1.05 -4.90 13.41
N ARG A 289 -0.48 -6.08 13.65
CA ARG A 289 0.16 -6.42 14.94
C ARG A 289 1.25 -5.46 15.38
N TYR A 290 2.03 -4.94 14.44
CA TYR A 290 3.22 -4.12 14.68
C TYR A 290 3.05 -2.64 14.32
N CYS A 291 1.81 -2.16 14.20
CA CYS A 291 1.52 -0.76 13.94
C CYS A 291 0.46 -0.23 14.93
N PRO A 292 0.75 -0.23 16.23
CA PRO A 292 -0.17 0.32 17.24
C PRO A 292 -0.29 1.84 17.07
N SER A 293 -1.48 2.37 17.34
CA SER A 293 -1.71 3.82 17.41
C SER A 293 -0.99 4.43 18.62
N ILE A 294 -0.93 5.76 18.69
CA ILE A 294 -0.37 6.44 19.86
C ILE A 294 -1.19 6.13 21.12
N GLU A 295 -2.52 6.09 21.02
CA GLU A 295 -3.45 5.77 22.10
C GLU A 295 -3.20 4.34 22.61
N ASP A 296 -3.06 3.36 21.69
CA ASP A 296 -2.70 1.99 22.06
C ASP A 296 -1.40 1.94 22.87
N LYS A 297 -0.41 2.73 22.48
CA LYS A 297 0.88 2.77 23.19
C LYS A 297 0.75 3.38 24.57
N VAL A 298 0.03 4.50 24.69
CA VAL A 298 -0.19 5.19 25.99
C VAL A 298 -0.98 4.30 26.97
N VAL A 299 -1.91 3.50 26.47
CA VAL A 299 -2.70 2.58 27.30
C VAL A 299 -1.90 1.34 27.67
N LYS A 300 -1.24 0.69 26.70
CA LYS A 300 -0.51 -0.58 26.91
C LYS A 300 0.82 -0.42 27.63
N PHE A 301 1.44 0.74 27.55
CA PHE A 301 2.73 1.04 28.17
C PHE A 301 2.63 2.26 29.09
N ALA A 302 1.63 2.25 29.96
CA ALA A 302 1.31 3.37 30.86
C ALA A 302 2.44 3.75 31.82
N ASP A 303 3.38 2.85 32.06
CA ASP A 303 4.57 3.01 32.88
C ASP A 303 5.72 3.74 32.15
N LYS A 304 5.60 3.95 30.84
CA LYS A 304 6.63 4.62 30.02
C LYS A 304 6.27 6.09 29.81
N ASN A 305 7.14 6.96 30.29
CA ASN A 305 6.95 8.42 30.18
C ASN A 305 7.48 9.01 28.86
N ARG A 306 8.00 8.18 27.94
CA ARG A 306 8.57 8.58 26.64
C ARG A 306 8.23 7.58 25.55
#